data_16f42ed25d91d7c27fd2788db39a6bcd
#
_entry.id   16f42ed25d91d7c27fd2788db39a6bcd
#
_cell.length_a   1.000
_cell.length_b   1.000
_cell.length_c   1.000
_cell.angle_alpha   90.00
_cell.angle_beta   90.00
_cell.angle_gamma   90.00
#
_symmetry.space_group_name_H-M   'P 1'
#
loop_
_entity.id
_entity.type
_entity.pdbx_description
1 polymer ?
#
loop_
_entity_poly.entity_id
_entity_poly.type
_entity_poly.pdbx_seq_one_letter_code
_entity_poly.pdbx_strand_id
1 'polypeptide(L)'
;MAENSIYVPRLAIGLVHYPVRDRQNKTVATNITNFDIHDIARAAQTFGVEKYYIIHPMKEQLMFVDRVLDHWRTGQGSAYNPMRKTALGSVKAIESVEKALEDWNTPETLLISTSARDEGLKKYSFSELRHEMHVEKKPVFMLFGTGNGMTTELLRSCSGVLESIRGAPPQDYRHLSVRSAVSICLDRVMGPW
;
A
#
# COMPACT_ATOMS: atom_id res chain seq x y z
N MET A 1 33.01 -16.87 -10.94
CA MET A 1 31.67 -16.71 -11.58
C MET A 1 30.93 -15.70 -10.74
N ALA A 2 30.65 -14.48 -11.26
CA ALA A 2 29.90 -13.50 -10.52
C ALA A 2 28.45 -14.02 -10.40
N GLU A 3 27.97 -14.20 -9.17
CA GLU A 3 26.55 -14.43 -8.92
C GLU A 3 25.78 -13.24 -9.53
N ASN A 4 25.03 -13.51 -10.59
CA ASN A 4 24.04 -12.56 -11.09
C ASN A 4 22.97 -12.40 -9.99
N SER A 5 23.20 -11.50 -9.05
CA SER A 5 22.17 -11.13 -8.08
C SER A 5 21.00 -10.53 -8.85
N ILE A 6 19.89 -11.24 -8.87
CA ILE A 6 18.64 -10.73 -9.48
C ILE A 6 18.27 -9.47 -8.71
N TYR A 7 18.21 -8.33 -9.42
CA TYR A 7 17.74 -7.09 -8.82
C TYR A 7 16.26 -7.20 -8.45
N VAL A 8 15.93 -6.94 -7.21
CA VAL A 8 14.55 -6.86 -6.72
C VAL A 8 14.22 -5.39 -6.46
N PRO A 9 13.19 -4.82 -7.13
CA PRO A 9 12.79 -3.44 -6.90
C PRO A 9 12.40 -3.18 -5.45
N ARG A 10 12.79 -2.03 -4.92
CA ARG A 10 12.43 -1.60 -3.57
C ARG A 10 11.03 -1.00 -3.55
N LEU A 11 10.13 -1.62 -2.81
CA LEU A 11 8.73 -1.21 -2.71
C LEU A 11 8.25 -1.25 -1.26
N ALA A 12 7.67 -0.13 -0.79
CA ALA A 12 6.84 -0.09 0.39
C ALA A 12 5.41 0.31 0.02
N ILE A 13 4.43 -0.10 0.82
CA ILE A 13 3.04 0.31 0.64
C ILE A 13 2.47 0.88 1.93
N GLY A 14 1.56 1.86 1.79
CA GLY A 14 0.81 2.45 2.90
C GLY A 14 -0.69 2.35 2.66
N LEU A 15 -1.42 1.76 3.60
CA LEU A 15 -2.88 1.81 3.65
C LEU A 15 -3.30 3.00 4.49
N VAL A 16 -3.87 4.01 3.84
CA VAL A 16 -4.22 5.29 4.46
C VAL A 16 -5.66 5.25 4.95
N HIS A 17 -5.83 5.24 6.28
CA HIS A 17 -7.12 5.39 6.94
C HIS A 17 -7.41 6.84 7.33
N TYR A 18 -6.40 7.70 7.32
CA TYR A 18 -6.46 9.14 7.50
C TYR A 18 -5.21 9.79 6.87
N PRO A 19 -5.35 10.94 6.17
CA PRO A 19 -6.59 11.64 5.86
C PRO A 19 -7.28 11.08 4.61
N VAL A 20 -8.56 10.73 4.75
CA VAL A 20 -9.39 10.29 3.61
C VAL A 20 -10.67 11.13 3.53
N ARG A 21 -11.38 11.05 2.41
CA ARG A 21 -12.63 11.81 2.16
C ARG A 21 -13.86 10.95 2.44
N ASP A 22 -14.91 11.58 2.93
CA ASP A 22 -16.27 11.03 2.91
C ASP A 22 -16.98 11.35 1.57
N ARG A 23 -18.26 10.98 1.46
CA ARG A 23 -19.08 11.27 0.27
C ARG A 23 -19.34 12.78 0.05
N GLN A 24 -19.15 13.61 1.07
CA GLN A 24 -19.31 15.05 1.05
C GLN A 24 -17.97 15.78 0.89
N ASN A 25 -16.87 15.04 0.59
CA ASN A 25 -15.50 15.52 0.52
C ASN A 25 -14.95 16.11 1.83
N LYS A 26 -15.54 15.79 2.98
CA LYS A 26 -14.97 16.14 4.28
C LYS A 26 -13.84 15.16 4.62
N THR A 27 -12.79 15.69 5.25
CA THR A 27 -11.69 14.87 5.77
C THR A 27 -12.17 14.08 6.98
N VAL A 28 -12.05 12.77 6.89
CA VAL A 28 -12.44 11.81 7.92
C VAL A 28 -11.38 10.74 8.09
N ALA A 29 -11.52 9.96 9.16
CA ALA A 29 -10.80 8.69 9.34
C ALA A 29 -11.76 7.52 9.11
N THR A 30 -11.23 6.40 8.63
CA THR A 30 -11.95 5.12 8.52
C THR A 30 -11.36 4.11 9.51
N ASN A 31 -12.17 3.17 9.97
CA ASN A 31 -11.70 2.12 10.86
C ASN A 31 -10.80 1.11 10.13
N ILE A 32 -9.76 0.65 10.81
CA ILE A 32 -8.93 -0.46 10.38
C ILE A 32 -9.71 -1.76 10.54
N THR A 33 -9.69 -2.62 9.54
CA THR A 33 -10.32 -3.93 9.61
C THR A 33 -9.29 -5.07 9.68
N ASN A 34 -9.65 -6.16 10.35
CA ASN A 34 -8.78 -7.34 10.41
C ASN A 34 -8.47 -7.92 9.02
N PHE A 35 -9.42 -7.81 8.09
CA PHE A 35 -9.22 -8.25 6.71
C PHE A 35 -8.13 -7.45 5.99
N ASP A 36 -8.07 -6.14 6.20
CA ASP A 36 -7.04 -5.29 5.57
C ASP A 36 -5.64 -5.68 6.05
N ILE A 37 -5.49 -5.97 7.36
CA ILE A 37 -4.22 -6.41 7.95
C ILE A 37 -3.76 -7.71 7.29
N HIS A 38 -4.62 -8.71 7.18
CA HIS A 38 -4.24 -10.05 6.73
C HIS A 38 -4.12 -10.17 5.21
N ASP A 39 -5.09 -9.67 4.47
CA ASP A 39 -5.14 -9.89 3.02
C ASP A 39 -4.07 -9.08 2.31
N ILE A 40 -3.89 -7.82 2.72
CA ILE A 40 -2.84 -6.96 2.14
C ILE A 40 -1.45 -7.46 2.54
N ALA A 41 -1.25 -7.91 3.78
CA ALA A 41 0.04 -8.48 4.20
C ALA A 41 0.44 -9.71 3.36
N ARG A 42 -0.52 -10.56 3.03
CA ARG A 42 -0.27 -11.74 2.18
C ARG A 42 0.06 -11.34 0.74
N ALA A 43 -0.67 -10.38 0.17
CA ALA A 43 -0.34 -9.82 -1.14
C ALA A 43 1.04 -9.17 -1.12
N ALA A 44 1.36 -8.37 -0.12
CA ALA A 44 2.66 -7.73 0.08
C ALA A 44 3.79 -8.76 0.12
N GLN A 45 3.63 -9.83 0.91
CA GLN A 45 4.61 -10.93 0.99
C GLN A 45 4.78 -11.64 -0.35
N THR A 46 3.68 -11.89 -1.07
CA THR A 46 3.72 -12.59 -2.38
C THR A 46 4.52 -11.80 -3.41
N PHE A 47 4.40 -10.47 -3.41
CA PHE A 47 5.05 -9.59 -4.38
C PHE A 47 6.35 -8.94 -3.88
N GLY A 48 6.90 -9.39 -2.77
CA GLY A 48 8.21 -8.92 -2.27
C GLY A 48 8.22 -7.48 -1.76
N VAL A 49 7.09 -6.98 -1.26
CA VAL A 49 7.01 -5.66 -0.63
C VAL A 49 7.82 -5.64 0.65
N GLU A 50 8.75 -4.67 0.79
CA GLU A 50 9.64 -4.57 1.96
C GLU A 50 8.90 -4.21 3.24
N LYS A 51 7.94 -3.28 3.15
CA LYS A 51 7.16 -2.75 4.28
C LYS A 51 5.71 -2.51 3.88
N TYR A 52 4.80 -2.91 4.75
CA TYR A 52 3.39 -2.56 4.67
C TYR A 52 3.00 -1.74 5.89
N TYR A 53 2.73 -0.46 5.68
CA TYR A 53 2.30 0.48 6.72
C TYR A 53 0.78 0.59 6.77
N ILE A 54 0.22 0.48 7.97
CA ILE A 54 -1.19 0.80 8.25
C ILE A 54 -1.21 2.14 8.97
N ILE A 55 -1.75 3.17 8.31
CA ILE A 55 -1.60 4.57 8.69
C ILE A 55 -2.88 5.10 9.30
N HIS A 56 -2.83 5.47 10.58
CA HIS A 56 -3.96 6.00 11.33
C HIS A 56 -3.51 6.86 12.52
N PRO A 57 -4.07 8.07 12.77
CA PRO A 57 -3.61 8.94 13.85
C PRO A 57 -4.11 8.51 15.25
N MET A 58 -5.17 7.71 15.34
CA MET A 58 -5.77 7.31 16.63
C MET A 58 -5.01 6.12 17.24
N LYS A 59 -4.56 6.30 18.47
CA LYS A 59 -3.81 5.27 19.22
C LYS A 59 -4.57 3.95 19.37
N GLU A 60 -5.88 4.01 19.56
CA GLU A 60 -6.75 2.83 19.73
C GLU A 60 -6.73 1.95 18.47
N GLN A 61 -6.72 2.58 17.30
CA GLN A 61 -6.64 1.87 16.02
C GLN A 61 -5.24 1.23 15.84
N LEU A 62 -4.18 1.94 16.18
CA LEU A 62 -2.82 1.41 16.14
C LEU A 62 -2.65 0.25 17.14
N MET A 63 -3.14 0.39 18.37
CA MET A 63 -3.14 -0.68 19.37
C MET A 63 -3.92 -1.91 18.91
N PHE A 64 -5.02 -1.74 18.17
CA PHE A 64 -5.73 -2.87 17.57
C PHE A 64 -4.83 -3.65 16.61
N VAL A 65 -4.14 -2.93 15.70
CA VAL A 65 -3.20 -3.57 14.76
C VAL A 65 -2.10 -4.29 15.52
N ASP A 66 -1.46 -3.65 16.51
CA ASP A 66 -0.36 -4.22 17.28
C ASP A 66 -0.81 -5.52 18.00
N ARG A 67 -1.99 -5.55 18.60
CA ARG A 67 -2.54 -6.77 19.22
C ARG A 67 -2.74 -7.91 18.21
N VAL A 68 -3.22 -7.59 16.99
CA VAL A 68 -3.34 -8.59 15.92
C VAL A 68 -1.96 -9.10 15.53
N LEU A 69 -1.00 -8.21 15.36
CA LEU A 69 0.38 -8.58 14.99
C LEU A 69 1.05 -9.43 16.05
N ASP A 70 0.90 -9.08 17.34
CA ASP A 70 1.47 -9.83 18.46
C ASP A 70 0.91 -11.26 18.52
N HIS A 71 -0.41 -11.41 18.34
CA HIS A 71 -1.03 -12.75 18.29
C HIS A 71 -0.38 -13.66 17.24
N TRP A 72 -0.06 -13.12 16.06
CA TRP A 72 0.48 -13.90 14.95
C TRP A 72 2.02 -13.97 14.90
N ARG A 73 2.72 -13.02 15.49
CA ARG A 73 4.19 -12.98 15.49
C ARG A 73 4.80 -13.76 16.67
N THR A 74 4.22 -13.60 17.87
CA THR A 74 4.76 -14.11 19.12
C THR A 74 3.77 -14.98 19.91
N GLY A 75 2.46 -14.80 19.69
CA GLY A 75 1.40 -15.55 20.35
C GLY A 75 1.16 -16.95 19.78
N GLN A 76 0.10 -17.60 20.23
CA GLN A 76 -0.27 -18.96 19.80
C GLN A 76 -0.50 -19.09 18.29
N GLY A 77 -0.96 -18.03 17.61
CA GLY A 77 -1.15 -18.00 16.17
C GLY A 77 0.14 -18.25 15.39
N SER A 78 1.30 -17.87 15.93
CA SER A 78 2.61 -18.05 15.29
C SER A 78 3.01 -19.51 15.09
N ALA A 79 2.65 -20.36 16.04
CA ALA A 79 2.88 -21.81 15.97
C ALA A 79 1.84 -22.50 15.07
N TYR A 80 0.59 -22.02 15.12
CA TYR A 80 -0.51 -22.59 14.34
C TYR A 80 -0.37 -22.36 12.84
N ASN A 81 0.09 -21.17 12.40
CA ASN A 81 0.24 -20.84 11.00
C ASN A 81 1.51 -20.02 10.73
N PRO A 82 2.68 -20.70 10.52
CA PRO A 82 3.96 -20.03 10.25
C PRO A 82 3.95 -19.15 9.00
N MET A 83 3.20 -19.52 7.94
CA MET A 83 3.09 -18.72 6.72
C MET A 83 2.44 -17.36 6.99
N ARG A 84 1.45 -17.32 7.88
CA ARG A 84 0.81 -16.06 8.30
C ARG A 84 1.75 -15.21 9.13
N LYS A 85 2.54 -15.81 10.02
CA LYS A 85 3.61 -15.13 10.75
C LYS A 85 4.56 -14.43 9.79
N THR A 86 5.02 -15.13 8.76
CA THR A 86 5.92 -14.58 7.73
C THR A 86 5.26 -13.39 7.02
N ALA A 87 4.03 -13.55 6.53
CA ALA A 87 3.33 -12.49 5.80
C ALA A 87 3.14 -11.21 6.65
N LEU A 88 2.83 -11.36 7.95
CA LEU A 88 2.65 -10.24 8.85
C LEU A 88 3.98 -9.61 9.33
N GLY A 89 5.12 -10.21 9.02
CA GLY A 89 6.44 -9.73 9.43
C GLY A 89 6.77 -8.30 8.97
N SER A 90 6.34 -7.93 7.77
CA SER A 90 6.58 -6.62 7.15
C SER A 90 5.58 -5.54 7.56
N VAL A 91 4.50 -5.89 8.28
CA VAL A 91 3.42 -4.96 8.64
C VAL A 91 3.83 -4.07 9.82
N LYS A 92 3.54 -2.77 9.75
CA LYS A 92 3.75 -1.82 10.84
C LYS A 92 2.59 -0.84 10.92
N ALA A 93 2.07 -0.62 12.14
CA ALA A 93 1.12 0.45 12.44
C ALA A 93 1.88 1.76 12.68
N ILE A 94 1.38 2.87 12.13
CA ILE A 94 2.07 4.16 12.23
C ILE A 94 1.08 5.32 12.13
N GLU A 95 1.45 6.48 12.71
CA GLU A 95 0.51 7.59 12.88
C GLU A 95 0.25 8.41 11.62
N SER A 96 1.24 8.53 10.72
CA SER A 96 1.12 9.36 9.51
C SER A 96 1.97 8.86 8.34
N VAL A 97 1.71 9.39 7.15
CA VAL A 97 2.49 9.10 5.93
C VAL A 97 3.94 9.58 6.10
N GLU A 98 4.14 10.74 6.68
CA GLU A 98 5.47 11.33 6.92
C GLU A 98 6.29 10.39 7.81
N LYS A 99 5.72 9.91 8.92
CA LYS A 99 6.40 8.95 9.80
C LYS A 99 6.67 7.61 9.12
N ALA A 100 5.81 7.18 8.22
CA ALA A 100 6.04 5.97 7.44
C ALA A 100 7.23 6.13 6.48
N LEU A 101 7.36 7.28 5.84
CA LEU A 101 8.50 7.62 4.98
C LEU A 101 9.80 7.73 5.79
N GLU A 102 9.76 8.38 6.96
CA GLU A 102 10.89 8.46 7.88
C GLU A 102 11.36 7.06 8.35
N ASP A 103 10.43 6.18 8.70
CA ASP A 103 10.72 4.81 9.14
C ASP A 103 11.32 3.94 8.03
N TRP A 104 10.81 4.06 6.81
CA TRP A 104 11.36 3.34 5.66
C TRP A 104 12.72 3.89 5.24
N ASN A 105 12.96 5.18 5.49
CA ASN A 105 14.24 5.88 5.35
C ASN A 105 14.99 5.56 4.05
N THR A 106 14.29 5.69 2.93
CA THR A 106 14.83 5.37 1.62
C THR A 106 14.93 6.66 0.79
N PRO A 107 16.15 7.12 0.43
CA PRO A 107 16.33 8.33 -0.35
C PRO A 107 15.77 8.19 -1.76
N GLU A 108 15.45 9.32 -2.40
CA GLU A 108 14.95 9.40 -3.78
C GLU A 108 13.66 8.60 -4.04
N THR A 109 12.87 8.36 -2.98
CA THR A 109 11.62 7.62 -3.08
C THR A 109 10.59 8.34 -3.94
N LEU A 110 10.04 7.64 -4.93
CA LEU A 110 8.83 8.05 -5.61
C LEU A 110 7.61 7.72 -4.75
N LEU A 111 6.97 8.76 -4.20
CA LEU A 111 5.72 8.62 -3.48
C LEU A 111 4.55 8.60 -4.48
N ILE A 112 3.97 7.44 -4.71
CA ILE A 112 2.90 7.25 -5.69
C ILE A 112 1.59 6.99 -4.97
N SER A 113 0.58 7.80 -5.27
CA SER A 113 -0.78 7.58 -4.77
C SER A 113 -1.61 6.74 -5.75
N THR A 114 -2.70 6.15 -5.25
CA THR A 114 -3.69 5.45 -6.08
C THR A 114 -5.06 6.11 -5.95
N SER A 115 -5.82 6.17 -7.03
CA SER A 115 -7.21 6.66 -7.03
C SER A 115 -8.02 5.94 -8.10
N ALA A 116 -9.29 5.64 -7.79
CA ALA A 116 -10.25 5.17 -8.79
C ALA A 116 -10.79 6.32 -9.68
N ARG A 117 -10.55 7.58 -9.27
CA ARG A 117 -11.02 8.81 -9.92
C ARG A 117 -9.90 9.45 -10.72
N ASP A 118 -10.27 10.29 -11.67
CA ASP A 118 -9.35 11.23 -12.29
C ASP A 118 -9.21 12.47 -11.39
N GLU A 119 -8.04 12.62 -10.81
CA GLU A 119 -7.75 13.72 -9.87
C GLU A 119 -7.11 14.94 -10.56
N GLY A 120 -6.92 14.90 -11.89
CA GLY A 120 -6.29 15.99 -12.64
C GLY A 120 -4.80 16.21 -12.29
N LEU A 121 -4.14 15.24 -11.68
CA LEU A 121 -2.74 15.29 -11.27
C LEU A 121 -1.85 14.52 -12.26
N LYS A 122 -0.52 14.67 -12.12
CA LYS A 122 0.46 13.88 -12.89
C LYS A 122 0.15 12.39 -12.72
N LYS A 123 -0.01 11.69 -13.84
CA LYS A 123 -0.28 10.24 -13.85
C LYS A 123 0.96 9.46 -14.21
N TYR A 124 1.04 8.28 -13.63
CA TYR A 124 1.93 7.21 -14.05
C TYR A 124 1.08 6.05 -14.57
N SER A 125 1.35 5.56 -15.76
CA SER A 125 0.83 4.27 -16.20
C SER A 125 1.52 3.14 -15.42
N PHE A 126 0.95 1.94 -15.42
CA PHE A 126 1.61 0.77 -14.83
C PHE A 126 2.95 0.48 -15.50
N SER A 127 3.05 0.67 -16.82
CA SER A 127 4.29 0.48 -17.57
C SER A 127 5.37 1.50 -17.22
N GLU A 128 5.02 2.78 -17.08
CA GLU A 128 5.95 3.82 -16.64
C GLU A 128 6.45 3.55 -15.22
N LEU A 129 5.56 3.20 -14.29
CA LEU A 129 5.97 2.89 -12.93
C LEU A 129 6.88 1.66 -12.88
N ARG A 130 6.57 0.60 -13.66
CA ARG A 130 7.49 -0.55 -13.81
C ARG A 130 8.85 -0.13 -14.33
N HIS A 131 8.91 0.74 -15.34
CA HIS A 131 10.17 1.24 -15.87
C HIS A 131 10.99 1.96 -14.79
N GLU A 132 10.36 2.87 -14.04
CA GLU A 132 11.02 3.57 -12.92
C GLU A 132 11.57 2.60 -11.87
N MET A 133 10.83 1.53 -11.55
CA MET A 133 11.22 0.55 -10.53
C MET A 133 12.28 -0.44 -11.00
N HIS A 134 12.13 -0.99 -12.20
CA HIS A 134 12.96 -2.13 -12.65
C HIS A 134 14.16 -1.69 -13.50
N VAL A 135 14.05 -0.59 -14.24
CA VAL A 135 15.10 -0.07 -15.12
C VAL A 135 15.87 1.06 -14.43
N GLU A 136 15.16 2.11 -14.01
CA GLU A 136 15.75 3.26 -13.32
C GLU A 136 16.11 2.96 -11.85
N LYS A 137 15.65 1.80 -11.33
CA LYS A 137 15.91 1.29 -9.97
C LYS A 137 15.48 2.26 -8.86
N LYS A 138 14.47 3.09 -9.12
CA LYS A 138 13.93 4.01 -8.13
C LYS A 138 13.10 3.28 -7.10
N PRO A 139 13.31 3.53 -5.81
CA PRO A 139 12.45 3.01 -4.76
C PRO A 139 11.07 3.68 -4.83
N VAL A 140 10.02 2.91 -4.60
CA VAL A 140 8.64 3.38 -4.67
C VAL A 140 7.94 3.18 -3.34
N PHE A 141 7.23 4.19 -2.87
CA PHE A 141 6.27 4.10 -1.78
C PHE A 141 4.87 4.32 -2.33
N MET A 142 4.04 3.29 -2.33
CA MET A 142 2.71 3.36 -2.93
C MET A 142 1.62 3.50 -1.87
N LEU A 143 0.78 4.56 -1.97
CA LEU A 143 -0.32 4.83 -1.06
C LEU A 143 -1.66 4.33 -1.61
N PHE A 144 -2.39 3.62 -0.78
CA PHE A 144 -3.75 3.16 -1.03
C PHE A 144 -4.71 3.81 -0.04
N GLY A 145 -5.72 4.52 -0.54
CA GLY A 145 -6.74 5.15 0.29
C GLY A 145 -7.90 4.23 0.60
N THR A 146 -8.55 4.49 1.72
CA THR A 146 -9.82 3.86 2.11
C THR A 146 -10.98 4.84 1.95
N GLY A 147 -12.21 4.46 2.27
CA GLY A 147 -13.40 5.31 2.15
C GLY A 147 -13.65 5.80 0.72
N ASN A 148 -13.78 7.09 0.53
CA ASN A 148 -13.91 7.72 -0.79
C ASN A 148 -12.57 8.22 -1.37
N GLY A 149 -11.45 7.69 -0.90
CA GLY A 149 -10.10 8.02 -1.35
C GLY A 149 -9.41 9.05 -0.46
N MET A 150 -8.11 9.22 -0.68
CA MET A 150 -7.27 10.17 0.04
C MET A 150 -7.67 11.62 -0.24
N THR A 151 -7.34 12.53 0.69
CA THR A 151 -7.59 13.96 0.48
C THR A 151 -6.78 14.52 -0.68
N THR A 152 -7.26 15.61 -1.27
CA THR A 152 -6.59 16.28 -2.39
C THR A 152 -5.20 16.79 -1.99
N GLU A 153 -5.05 17.25 -0.74
CA GLU A 153 -3.79 17.72 -0.18
C GLU A 153 -2.76 16.59 -0.15
N LEU A 154 -3.14 15.41 0.34
CA LEU A 154 -2.25 14.25 0.35
C LEU A 154 -1.92 13.78 -1.07
N LEU A 155 -2.89 13.76 -1.98
CA LEU A 155 -2.64 13.39 -3.38
C LEU A 155 -1.65 14.35 -4.06
N ARG A 156 -1.74 15.65 -3.78
CA ARG A 156 -0.83 16.68 -4.32
C ARG A 156 0.58 16.62 -3.75
N SER A 157 0.76 16.09 -2.56
CA SER A 157 2.10 15.89 -1.97
C SER A 157 2.84 14.69 -2.56
N CYS A 158 2.15 13.84 -3.33
CA CYS A 158 2.76 12.70 -4.01
C CYS A 158 3.48 13.11 -5.32
N SER A 159 4.45 12.32 -5.74
CA SER A 159 5.13 12.46 -7.03
C SER A 159 4.18 12.30 -8.22
N GLY A 160 3.08 11.59 -8.02
CA GLY A 160 1.99 11.41 -8.98
C GLY A 160 0.97 10.36 -8.53
N VAL A 161 -0.01 10.13 -9.40
CA VAL A 161 -1.10 9.18 -9.19
C VAL A 161 -0.96 8.04 -10.18
N LEU A 162 -1.02 6.81 -9.72
CA LEU A 162 -1.06 5.63 -10.60
C LEU A 162 -2.37 5.62 -11.40
N GLU A 163 -2.30 5.22 -12.66
CA GLU A 163 -3.50 5.07 -13.47
C GLU A 163 -4.52 4.15 -12.81
N SER A 164 -5.80 4.48 -12.94
CA SER A 164 -6.87 3.71 -12.32
C SER A 164 -7.05 2.33 -12.97
N ILE A 165 -7.36 1.33 -12.16
CA ILE A 165 -7.80 0.03 -12.64
C ILE A 165 -9.17 0.23 -13.33
N ARG A 166 -9.25 -0.09 -14.60
CA ARG A 166 -10.48 0.04 -15.38
C ARG A 166 -11.34 -1.21 -15.24
N GLY A 167 -12.64 -0.99 -15.16
CA GLY A 167 -13.65 -2.05 -15.24
C GLY A 167 -13.89 -2.53 -16.67
N ALA A 168 -14.62 -3.61 -16.81
CA ALA A 168 -15.03 -4.12 -18.12
C ALA A 168 -16.06 -3.17 -18.78
N PRO A 169 -15.95 -2.93 -20.11
CA PRO A 169 -16.98 -2.19 -20.84
C PRO A 169 -18.33 -2.92 -20.81
N PRO A 170 -19.45 -2.21 -20.94
CA PRO A 170 -19.57 -0.76 -21.07
C PRO A 170 -19.60 0.02 -19.73
N GLN A 171 -19.74 -0.65 -18.58
CA GLN A 171 -20.01 0.00 -17.29
C GLN A 171 -18.77 0.65 -16.66
N ASP A 172 -17.58 0.15 -16.97
CA ASP A 172 -16.30 0.63 -16.39
C ASP A 172 -16.37 0.79 -14.85
N TYR A 173 -16.87 -0.25 -14.16
CA TYR A 173 -16.98 -0.25 -12.71
C TYR A 173 -15.60 -0.28 -12.05
N ARG A 174 -15.25 0.76 -11.28
CA ARG A 174 -13.92 0.96 -10.69
C ARG A 174 -13.86 0.89 -9.17
N HIS A 175 -15.00 0.63 -8.52
CA HIS A 175 -15.09 0.60 -7.06
C HIS A 175 -14.71 -0.76 -6.49
N LEU A 176 -13.44 -1.12 -6.62
CA LEU A 176 -12.87 -2.31 -5.99
C LEU A 176 -12.72 -2.10 -4.47
N SER A 177 -12.74 -3.20 -3.70
CA SER A 177 -12.22 -3.14 -2.33
C SER A 177 -10.75 -2.76 -2.37
N VAL A 178 -10.26 -2.05 -1.35
CA VAL A 178 -8.85 -1.65 -1.30
C VAL A 178 -7.92 -2.87 -1.36
N ARG A 179 -8.30 -3.99 -0.76
CA ARG A 179 -7.55 -5.26 -0.79
C ARG A 179 -7.37 -5.81 -2.20
N SER A 180 -8.45 -5.79 -2.99
CA SER A 180 -8.40 -6.18 -4.40
C SER A 180 -7.55 -5.22 -5.22
N ALA A 181 -7.71 -3.91 -5.00
CA ALA A 181 -6.92 -2.90 -5.70
C ALA A 181 -5.42 -3.05 -5.41
N VAL A 182 -5.04 -3.27 -4.14
CA VAL A 182 -3.64 -3.55 -3.77
C VAL A 182 -3.10 -4.75 -4.52
N SER A 183 -3.81 -5.89 -4.49
CA SER A 183 -3.34 -7.11 -5.14
C SER A 183 -3.14 -6.94 -6.65
N ILE A 184 -4.07 -6.27 -7.32
CA ILE A 184 -3.99 -6.00 -8.77
C ILE A 184 -2.83 -5.03 -9.08
N CYS A 185 -2.67 -3.97 -8.29
CA CYS A 185 -1.57 -3.02 -8.50
C CYS A 185 -0.22 -3.70 -8.30
N LEU A 186 -0.06 -4.47 -7.21
CA LEU A 186 1.18 -5.20 -6.93
C LEU A 186 1.50 -6.21 -8.04
N ASP A 187 0.51 -6.96 -8.50
CA ASP A 187 0.67 -7.89 -9.62
C ASP A 187 1.17 -7.16 -10.88
N ARG A 188 0.58 -6.03 -11.23
CA ARG A 188 0.95 -5.26 -12.41
C ARG A 188 2.32 -4.59 -12.33
N VAL A 189 2.80 -4.19 -11.14
CA VAL A 189 4.09 -3.49 -11.01
C VAL A 189 5.24 -4.42 -10.63
N MET A 190 4.98 -5.55 -9.96
CA MET A 190 5.98 -6.48 -9.46
C MET A 190 5.91 -7.87 -10.12
N GLY A 191 4.80 -8.22 -10.72
CA GLY A 191 4.61 -9.51 -11.37
C GLY A 191 5.60 -9.76 -12.51
N PRO A 192 5.88 -11.03 -12.87
CA PRO A 192 6.93 -11.41 -13.85
C PRO A 192 6.51 -11.24 -15.32
N TRP A 193 5.57 -10.38 -15.61
CA TRP A 193 5.03 -10.15 -16.97
C TRP A 193 5.94 -9.28 -17.84
#